data_f533b3ac8c8bd6ebffca0bd56a2a3c31
#
_entry.id   f533b3ac8c8bd6ebffca0bd56a2a3c31
#
_cell.length_a   1.000
_cell.length_b   1.000
_cell.length_c   1.000
_cell.angle_alpha   90.00
_cell.angle_beta   90.00
_cell.angle_gamma   90.00
#
_symmetry.space_group_name_H-M   'P 1'
#
loop_
_entity.id
_entity.type
_entity.pdbx_description
1 polymer ?
#
loop_
_entity_poly.entity_id
_entity_poly.type
_entity_poly.pdbx_seq_one_letter_code
_entity_poly.pdbx_strand_id
1 'polypeptide(L)'
;MSKSSNVPVAVMLLFIAVVQLLALAVTPAISASGDRVFEDPASTVNPFIYVILILGFTAILLLAMRLKKGWLVGGFIQLSIAASIYYVLAAFLPPLLALLPTLAVMLLLRYYPEWYVIDAFGIVVCAGISALFGVSMDPLPALVLLVILAVYDAISVYKTRHMVSLAEGVIKMKAPLLFVVPKSRDYSFRKEHFAGSGGDSGSGQSTGSGSDAVSTDSSKDSSKDKGRRGAFFLGLGDAIIPTILVISAYVAFPGSGIFGVGYPAAGAMLGTYLGFLLLMTTSRDRPQAGLPFLNSGVILGFLAGCLAAGIRPF
;
A
#
# COMPACT_ATOMS: atom_id res chain seq x y z
N MET A 1 15.96 24.16 -5.27
CA MET A 1 14.89 23.13 -5.11
C MET A 1 14.02 23.19 -6.35
N SER A 2 14.11 22.17 -7.20
CA SER A 2 13.33 22.14 -8.45
C SER A 2 11.85 21.93 -8.17
N LYS A 3 10.98 22.78 -8.70
CA LYS A 3 9.51 22.69 -8.60
C LYS A 3 8.92 21.33 -9.06
N SER A 4 9.67 20.57 -9.86
CA SER A 4 9.26 19.26 -10.39
C SER A 4 9.28 18.11 -9.38
N SER A 5 10.01 18.24 -8.26
CA SER A 5 10.14 17.14 -7.27
C SER A 5 8.98 17.07 -6.27
N ASN A 6 8.21 18.13 -6.10
CA ASN A 6 7.18 18.19 -5.05
C ASN A 6 5.80 17.66 -5.53
N VAL A 7 5.57 17.62 -6.84
CA VAL A 7 4.28 17.18 -7.40
C VAL A 7 3.97 15.70 -7.07
N PRO A 8 4.88 14.74 -7.27
CA PRO A 8 4.60 13.35 -6.93
C PRO A 8 4.35 13.12 -5.44
N VAL A 9 5.06 13.84 -4.58
CA VAL A 9 4.86 13.78 -3.11
C VAL A 9 3.46 14.29 -2.75
N ALA A 10 3.04 15.41 -3.34
CA ALA A 10 1.71 15.96 -3.12
C ALA A 10 0.60 15.01 -3.60
N VAL A 11 0.79 14.34 -4.75
CA VAL A 11 -0.16 13.36 -5.30
C VAL A 11 -0.26 12.13 -4.39
N MET A 12 0.88 11.60 -3.89
CA MET A 12 0.86 10.48 -2.95
C MET A 12 0.17 10.84 -1.63
N LEU A 13 0.44 12.04 -1.09
CA LEU A 13 -0.26 12.54 0.09
C LEU A 13 -1.76 12.66 -0.15
N LEU A 14 -2.14 13.15 -1.35
CA LEU A 14 -3.55 13.22 -1.75
C LEU A 14 -4.19 11.83 -1.80
N PHE A 15 -3.49 10.80 -2.31
CA PHE A 15 -4.02 9.44 -2.32
C PHE A 15 -4.26 8.92 -0.90
N ILE A 16 -3.33 9.12 0.03
CA ILE A 16 -3.52 8.75 1.44
C ILE A 16 -4.73 9.50 2.03
N ALA A 17 -4.85 10.80 1.77
CA ALA A 17 -5.98 11.59 2.27
C ALA A 17 -7.31 11.12 1.69
N VAL A 18 -7.38 10.82 0.39
CA VAL A 18 -8.59 10.31 -0.27
C VAL A 18 -8.95 8.93 0.28
N VAL A 19 -7.98 8.04 0.51
CA VAL A 19 -8.20 6.72 1.14
C VAL A 19 -8.81 6.90 2.52
N GLN A 20 -8.28 7.78 3.37
CA GLN A 20 -8.78 8.02 4.72
C GLN A 20 -10.20 8.61 4.72
N LEU A 21 -10.46 9.60 3.87
CA LEU A 21 -11.78 10.21 3.74
C LEU A 21 -12.81 9.20 3.21
N LEU A 22 -12.45 8.41 2.22
CA LEU A 22 -13.33 7.38 1.68
C LEU A 22 -13.56 6.26 2.69
N ALA A 23 -12.53 5.86 3.45
CA ALA A 23 -12.67 4.89 4.54
C ALA A 23 -13.66 5.37 5.61
N LEU A 24 -13.55 6.64 6.03
CA LEU A 24 -14.52 7.25 6.96
C LEU A 24 -15.94 7.24 6.38
N ALA A 25 -16.10 7.56 5.09
CA ALA A 25 -17.41 7.59 4.44
C ALA A 25 -18.06 6.20 4.32
N VAL A 26 -17.29 5.13 4.11
CA VAL A 26 -17.81 3.76 3.99
C VAL A 26 -17.99 3.05 5.35
N THR A 27 -17.34 3.53 6.40
CA THR A 27 -17.37 2.93 7.75
C THR A 27 -18.79 2.72 8.29
N PRO A 28 -19.74 3.68 8.17
CA PRO A 28 -21.10 3.47 8.67
C PRO A 28 -21.82 2.30 7.99
N ALA A 29 -21.62 2.12 6.66
CA ALA A 29 -22.22 1.02 5.92
C ALA A 29 -21.63 -0.34 6.33
N ILE A 30 -20.30 -0.42 6.49
CA ILE A 30 -19.63 -1.64 6.96
C ILE A 30 -20.01 -1.95 8.41
N SER A 31 -20.13 -0.96 9.28
CA SER A 31 -20.62 -1.18 10.65
C SER A 31 -22.07 -1.68 10.68
N ALA A 32 -22.92 -1.21 9.76
CA ALA A 32 -24.31 -1.63 9.67
C ALA A 32 -24.50 -3.03 9.08
N SER A 33 -23.60 -3.51 8.21
CA SER A 33 -23.64 -4.88 7.68
C SER A 33 -23.39 -5.94 8.76
N GLY A 34 -22.77 -5.54 9.89
CA GLY A 34 -22.39 -6.45 10.98
C GLY A 34 -21.16 -7.28 10.67
N ASP A 35 -20.56 -7.10 9.50
CA ASP A 35 -19.36 -7.83 9.12
C ASP A 35 -18.15 -7.34 9.91
N ARG A 36 -17.50 -8.26 10.61
CA ARG A 36 -16.28 -8.00 11.38
C ARG A 36 -15.26 -9.11 11.11
N VAL A 37 -13.99 -8.72 11.08
CA VAL A 37 -12.88 -9.68 10.94
C VAL A 37 -12.66 -10.44 12.26
N PHE A 38 -12.88 -9.76 13.39
CA PHE A 38 -12.74 -10.31 14.74
C PHE A 38 -14.05 -10.17 15.49
N GLU A 39 -14.45 -11.23 16.20
CA GLU A 39 -15.68 -11.25 17.01
C GLU A 39 -15.58 -10.33 18.22
N ASP A 40 -14.41 -10.26 18.86
CA ASP A 40 -14.12 -9.36 19.98
C ASP A 40 -13.11 -8.28 19.57
N PRO A 41 -13.55 -7.04 19.26
CA PRO A 41 -12.67 -5.96 18.86
C PRO A 41 -11.65 -5.52 19.92
N ALA A 42 -11.97 -5.71 21.22
CA ALA A 42 -11.13 -5.29 22.34
C ALA A 42 -9.98 -6.26 22.60
N SER A 43 -10.01 -7.46 22.03
CA SER A 43 -9.00 -8.48 22.29
C SER A 43 -7.61 -8.08 21.81
N THR A 44 -6.66 -8.03 22.74
CA THR A 44 -5.24 -7.79 22.44
C THR A 44 -4.56 -8.95 21.69
N VAL A 45 -5.25 -10.07 21.48
CA VAL A 45 -4.76 -11.20 20.68
C VAL A 45 -4.95 -10.96 19.18
N ASN A 46 -5.91 -10.14 18.78
CA ASN A 46 -6.21 -9.85 17.37
C ASN A 46 -5.00 -9.38 16.56
N PRO A 47 -4.15 -8.46 17.06
CA PRO A 47 -2.94 -8.04 16.33
C PRO A 47 -1.99 -9.20 16.04
N PHE A 48 -1.83 -10.13 16.98
CA PHE A 48 -0.94 -11.29 16.80
C PHE A 48 -1.50 -12.27 15.78
N ILE A 49 -2.82 -12.53 15.80
CA ILE A 49 -3.50 -13.35 14.78
C ILE A 49 -3.27 -12.72 13.39
N TYR A 50 -3.46 -11.42 13.27
CA TYR A 50 -3.26 -10.70 12.02
C TYR A 50 -1.81 -10.79 11.50
N VAL A 51 -0.83 -10.59 12.38
CA VAL A 51 0.59 -10.70 12.03
C VAL A 51 0.95 -12.13 11.61
N ILE A 52 0.47 -13.15 12.33
CA ILE A 52 0.69 -14.57 11.98
C ILE A 52 0.08 -14.86 10.61
N LEU A 53 -1.10 -14.33 10.31
CA LEU A 53 -1.76 -14.48 9.02
C LEU A 53 -0.96 -13.83 7.89
N ILE A 54 -0.44 -12.62 8.09
CA ILE A 54 0.44 -11.93 7.12
C ILE A 54 1.73 -12.74 6.90
N LEU A 55 2.38 -13.22 7.95
CA LEU A 55 3.62 -14.00 7.86
C LEU A 55 3.39 -15.34 7.15
N GLY A 56 2.30 -16.04 7.50
CA GLY A 56 1.91 -17.30 6.86
C GLY A 56 1.65 -17.10 5.37
N PHE A 57 0.91 -16.05 5.04
CA PHE A 57 0.64 -15.67 3.65
C PHE A 57 1.92 -15.33 2.87
N THR A 58 2.81 -14.53 3.48
CA THR A 58 4.11 -14.20 2.89
C THR A 58 4.96 -15.45 2.66
N ALA A 59 4.96 -16.38 3.63
CA ALA A 59 5.67 -17.65 3.49
C ALA A 59 5.13 -18.50 2.33
N ILE A 60 3.80 -18.57 2.17
CA ILE A 60 3.15 -19.29 1.06
C ILE A 60 3.54 -18.67 -0.28
N LEU A 61 3.52 -17.32 -0.40
CA LEU A 61 3.94 -16.63 -1.61
C LEU A 61 5.41 -16.89 -1.94
N LEU A 62 6.30 -16.79 -0.96
CA LEU A 62 7.73 -17.07 -1.14
C LEU A 62 7.98 -18.52 -1.56
N LEU A 63 7.24 -19.47 -0.99
CA LEU A 63 7.31 -20.88 -1.37
C LEU A 63 6.83 -21.07 -2.82
N ALA A 64 5.71 -20.46 -3.21
CA ALA A 64 5.21 -20.52 -4.59
C ALA A 64 6.20 -19.91 -5.59
N MET A 65 6.87 -18.81 -5.22
CA MET A 65 7.95 -18.22 -6.04
C MET A 65 9.16 -19.16 -6.16
N ARG A 66 9.59 -19.80 -5.08
CA ARG A 66 10.67 -20.81 -5.10
C ARG A 66 10.36 -22.00 -5.99
N LEU A 67 9.11 -22.45 -6.00
CA LEU A 67 8.65 -23.56 -6.86
C LEU A 67 8.50 -23.15 -8.33
N LYS A 68 8.88 -21.92 -8.72
CA LYS A 68 8.77 -21.37 -10.09
C LYS A 68 7.35 -21.44 -10.67
N LYS A 69 6.32 -21.55 -9.82
CA LYS A 69 4.91 -21.58 -10.21
C LYS A 69 4.32 -20.16 -10.25
N GLY A 70 4.86 -19.29 -11.11
CA GLY A 70 4.44 -17.88 -11.21
C GLY A 70 2.95 -17.68 -11.47
N TRP A 71 2.29 -18.63 -12.16
CA TRP A 71 0.84 -18.57 -12.39
C TRP A 71 0.02 -18.69 -11.10
N LEU A 72 0.50 -19.49 -10.12
CA LEU A 72 -0.16 -19.59 -8.81
C LEU A 72 -0.07 -18.26 -8.06
N VAL A 73 1.10 -17.63 -8.07
CA VAL A 73 1.29 -16.31 -7.42
C VAL A 73 0.39 -15.27 -8.06
N GLY A 74 0.36 -15.20 -9.40
CA GLY A 74 -0.52 -14.28 -10.14
C GLY A 74 -2.00 -14.55 -9.88
N GLY A 75 -2.43 -15.82 -9.91
CA GLY A 75 -3.81 -16.22 -9.61
C GLY A 75 -4.22 -15.87 -8.19
N PHE A 76 -3.34 -16.09 -7.23
CA PHE A 76 -3.59 -15.77 -5.84
C PHE A 76 -3.72 -14.26 -5.57
N ILE A 77 -2.85 -13.45 -6.18
CA ILE A 77 -2.93 -11.98 -6.10
C ILE A 77 -4.26 -11.50 -6.70
N GLN A 78 -4.62 -12.01 -7.89
CA GLN A 78 -5.88 -11.63 -8.53
C GLN A 78 -7.11 -12.05 -7.70
N LEU A 79 -7.08 -13.25 -7.10
CA LEU A 79 -8.14 -13.71 -6.21
C LEU A 79 -8.27 -12.81 -4.96
N SER A 80 -7.14 -12.43 -4.36
CA SER A 80 -7.14 -11.53 -3.20
C SER A 80 -7.72 -10.16 -3.52
N ILE A 81 -7.36 -9.60 -4.68
CA ILE A 81 -7.92 -8.32 -5.16
C ILE A 81 -9.42 -8.46 -5.42
N ALA A 82 -9.84 -9.53 -6.10
CA ALA A 82 -11.25 -9.80 -6.37
C ALA A 82 -12.05 -9.95 -5.07
N ALA A 83 -11.53 -10.71 -4.11
CA ALA A 83 -12.16 -10.88 -2.80
C ALA A 83 -12.28 -9.55 -2.04
N SER A 84 -11.24 -8.71 -2.06
CA SER A 84 -11.26 -7.38 -1.42
C SER A 84 -12.29 -6.46 -2.05
N ILE A 85 -12.35 -6.39 -3.39
CA ILE A 85 -13.33 -5.58 -4.12
C ILE A 85 -14.75 -6.09 -3.86
N TYR A 86 -14.94 -7.42 -3.93
CA TYR A 86 -16.24 -8.04 -3.64
C TYR A 86 -16.72 -7.68 -2.24
N TYR A 87 -15.85 -7.78 -1.24
CA TYR A 87 -16.20 -7.51 0.14
C TYR A 87 -16.62 -6.05 0.36
N VAL A 88 -15.89 -5.11 -0.25
CA VAL A 88 -16.25 -3.68 -0.20
C VAL A 88 -17.61 -3.43 -0.85
N LEU A 89 -17.87 -4.04 -2.00
CA LEU A 89 -19.13 -3.87 -2.74
C LEU A 89 -20.31 -4.58 -2.05
N ALA A 90 -20.06 -5.72 -1.41
CA ALA A 90 -21.09 -6.47 -0.67
C ALA A 90 -21.61 -5.71 0.56
N ALA A 91 -20.81 -4.77 1.11
CA ALA A 91 -21.29 -3.87 2.18
C ALA A 91 -22.40 -2.90 1.71
N PHE A 92 -22.50 -2.64 0.40
CA PHE A 92 -23.46 -1.71 -0.18
C PHE A 92 -24.51 -2.36 -1.06
N LEU A 93 -24.23 -3.55 -1.58
CA LEU A 93 -25.06 -4.27 -2.55
C LEU A 93 -25.39 -5.68 -2.05
N PRO A 94 -26.55 -6.23 -2.44
CA PRO A 94 -26.81 -7.65 -2.20
C PRO A 94 -25.68 -8.52 -2.76
N PRO A 95 -25.29 -9.62 -2.07
CA PRO A 95 -24.10 -10.41 -2.41
C PRO A 95 -24.05 -10.87 -3.88
N LEU A 96 -25.19 -11.29 -4.46
CA LEU A 96 -25.26 -11.68 -5.87
C LEU A 96 -25.04 -10.50 -6.83
N LEU A 97 -25.56 -9.30 -6.46
CA LEU A 97 -25.37 -8.11 -7.27
C LEU A 97 -23.92 -7.59 -7.21
N ALA A 98 -23.24 -7.76 -6.08
CA ALA A 98 -21.84 -7.34 -5.91
C ALA A 98 -20.86 -8.13 -6.80
N LEU A 99 -21.21 -9.34 -7.23
CA LEU A 99 -20.39 -10.15 -8.13
C LEU A 99 -20.22 -9.50 -9.50
N LEU A 100 -21.26 -8.87 -10.06
CA LEU A 100 -21.21 -8.26 -11.39
C LEU A 100 -20.16 -7.13 -11.48
N PRO A 101 -20.20 -6.07 -10.63
CA PRO A 101 -19.19 -5.03 -10.68
C PRO A 101 -17.82 -5.55 -10.27
N THR A 102 -17.70 -6.53 -9.36
CA THR A 102 -16.41 -7.17 -9.04
C THR A 102 -15.79 -7.80 -10.29
N LEU A 103 -16.57 -8.57 -11.05
CA LEU A 103 -16.10 -9.18 -12.29
C LEU A 103 -15.72 -8.11 -13.33
N ALA A 104 -16.55 -7.06 -13.48
CA ALA A 104 -16.25 -5.96 -14.38
C ALA A 104 -14.94 -5.26 -14.04
N VAL A 105 -14.68 -4.99 -12.77
CA VAL A 105 -13.41 -4.40 -12.30
C VAL A 105 -12.23 -5.32 -12.56
N MET A 106 -12.37 -6.62 -12.30
CA MET A 106 -11.31 -7.61 -12.57
C MET A 106 -11.00 -7.70 -14.07
N LEU A 107 -12.01 -7.68 -14.93
CA LEU A 107 -11.83 -7.63 -16.38
C LEU A 107 -11.13 -6.33 -16.81
N LEU A 108 -11.55 -5.19 -16.25
CA LEU A 108 -10.93 -3.89 -16.55
C LEU A 108 -9.45 -3.87 -16.15
N LEU A 109 -9.11 -4.33 -14.94
CA LEU A 109 -7.72 -4.44 -14.49
C LEU A 109 -6.90 -5.43 -15.33
N ARG A 110 -7.52 -6.48 -15.88
CA ARG A 110 -6.86 -7.49 -16.72
C ARG A 110 -6.58 -7.01 -18.13
N TYR A 111 -7.54 -6.28 -18.74
CA TYR A 111 -7.44 -5.85 -20.13
C TYR A 111 -6.87 -4.44 -20.30
N TYR A 112 -7.03 -3.58 -19.27
CA TYR A 112 -6.63 -2.19 -19.31
C TYR A 112 -5.87 -1.75 -18.05
N PRO A 113 -4.68 -2.34 -17.76
CA PRO A 113 -3.88 -2.06 -16.57
C PRO A 113 -3.10 -0.73 -16.72
N GLU A 114 -3.80 0.39 -16.84
CA GLU A 114 -3.20 1.71 -16.82
C GLU A 114 -3.09 2.25 -15.39
N TRP A 115 -2.12 3.12 -15.15
CA TRP A 115 -1.80 3.62 -13.81
C TRP A 115 -3.01 4.23 -13.09
N TYR A 116 -3.82 5.04 -13.79
CA TYR A 116 -5.00 5.67 -13.19
C TYR A 116 -6.12 4.69 -12.83
N VAL A 117 -6.25 3.58 -13.58
CA VAL A 117 -7.21 2.50 -13.27
C VAL A 117 -6.74 1.77 -12.00
N ILE A 118 -5.46 1.43 -11.94
CA ILE A 118 -4.85 0.77 -10.79
C ILE A 118 -5.00 1.62 -9.53
N ASP A 119 -4.70 2.92 -9.63
CA ASP A 119 -4.79 3.85 -8.50
C ASP A 119 -6.23 4.06 -8.04
N ALA A 120 -7.19 4.24 -8.97
CA ALA A 120 -8.59 4.42 -8.63
C ALA A 120 -9.16 3.22 -7.85
N PHE A 121 -8.93 1.99 -8.34
CA PHE A 121 -9.36 0.79 -7.63
C PHE A 121 -8.53 0.52 -6.38
N GLY A 122 -7.23 0.84 -6.39
CA GLY A 122 -6.38 0.81 -5.22
C GLY A 122 -6.92 1.66 -4.07
N ILE A 123 -7.40 2.88 -4.34
CA ILE A 123 -8.03 3.76 -3.35
C ILE A 123 -9.28 3.10 -2.75
N VAL A 124 -10.16 2.55 -3.59
CA VAL A 124 -11.41 1.89 -3.11
C VAL A 124 -11.10 0.68 -2.25
N VAL A 125 -10.17 -0.18 -2.69
CA VAL A 125 -9.73 -1.37 -1.95
C VAL A 125 -9.09 -0.98 -0.61
N CYS A 126 -8.17 0.00 -0.61
CA CYS A 126 -7.54 0.48 0.61
C CYS A 126 -8.56 1.03 1.60
N ALA A 127 -9.51 1.85 1.13
CA ALA A 127 -10.55 2.43 1.98
C ALA A 127 -11.44 1.34 2.61
N GLY A 128 -11.89 0.37 1.81
CA GLY A 128 -12.75 -0.72 2.29
C GLY A 128 -12.05 -1.65 3.27
N ILE A 129 -10.82 -2.07 2.97
CA ILE A 129 -10.02 -2.91 3.87
C ILE A 129 -9.75 -2.17 5.18
N SER A 130 -9.34 -0.89 5.11
CA SER A 130 -9.08 -0.09 6.31
C SER A 130 -10.33 0.09 7.17
N ALA A 131 -11.49 0.32 6.55
CA ALA A 131 -12.75 0.45 7.25
C ALA A 131 -13.15 -0.87 7.93
N LEU A 132 -13.05 -2.01 7.22
CA LEU A 132 -13.36 -3.33 7.76
C LEU A 132 -12.50 -3.69 8.97
N PHE A 133 -11.18 -3.53 8.85
CA PHE A 133 -10.27 -3.82 9.95
C PHE A 133 -10.40 -2.80 11.09
N GLY A 134 -10.60 -1.52 10.77
CA GLY A 134 -10.76 -0.47 11.77
C GLY A 134 -12.03 -0.63 12.60
N VAL A 135 -13.14 -1.12 12.01
CA VAL A 135 -14.38 -1.48 12.74
C VAL A 135 -14.19 -2.74 13.58
N SER A 136 -13.30 -3.62 13.17
CA SER A 136 -13.04 -4.92 13.80
C SER A 136 -12.03 -4.89 14.94
N MET A 137 -11.37 -3.75 15.17
CA MET A 137 -10.37 -3.58 16.23
C MET A 137 -10.57 -2.26 16.97
N ASP A 138 -10.56 -2.32 18.30
CA ASP A 138 -10.49 -1.14 19.15
C ASP A 138 -9.12 -0.42 19.03
N PRO A 139 -8.99 0.83 19.47
CA PRO A 139 -7.74 1.61 19.34
C PRO A 139 -6.52 0.95 19.97
N LEU A 140 -6.66 0.25 21.11
CA LEU A 140 -5.54 -0.42 21.76
C LEU A 140 -4.98 -1.60 20.93
N PRO A 141 -5.79 -2.59 20.48
CA PRO A 141 -5.32 -3.61 19.56
C PRO A 141 -4.77 -3.04 18.24
N ALA A 142 -5.42 -2.04 17.65
CA ALA A 142 -4.94 -1.39 16.43
C ALA A 142 -3.55 -0.76 16.64
N LEU A 143 -3.32 -0.10 17.77
CA LEU A 143 -2.04 0.50 18.13
C LEU A 143 -0.94 -0.55 18.28
N VAL A 144 -1.23 -1.66 18.98
CA VAL A 144 -0.29 -2.79 19.11
C VAL A 144 0.08 -3.34 17.73
N LEU A 145 -0.91 -3.51 16.84
CA LEU A 145 -0.67 -3.94 15.46
C LEU A 145 0.30 -3.00 14.73
N LEU A 146 0.05 -1.69 14.80
CA LEU A 146 0.88 -0.70 14.12
C LEU A 146 2.33 -0.71 14.62
N VAL A 147 2.54 -0.90 15.92
CA VAL A 147 3.89 -1.00 16.50
C VAL A 147 4.60 -2.26 16.00
N ILE A 148 3.93 -3.42 16.03
CA ILE A 148 4.51 -4.69 15.57
C ILE A 148 4.89 -4.58 14.08
N LEU A 149 4.01 -4.05 13.25
CA LEU A 149 4.25 -3.90 11.80
C LEU A 149 5.36 -2.88 11.51
N ALA A 150 5.47 -1.79 12.27
CA ALA A 150 6.55 -0.83 12.14
C ALA A 150 7.92 -1.48 12.45
N VAL A 151 8.00 -2.26 13.53
CA VAL A 151 9.21 -3.00 13.89
C VAL A 151 9.55 -4.06 12.82
N TYR A 152 8.55 -4.80 12.36
CA TYR A 152 8.73 -5.79 11.30
C TYR A 152 9.26 -5.16 10.00
N ASP A 153 8.67 -4.05 9.57
CA ASP A 153 9.09 -3.34 8.36
C ASP A 153 10.52 -2.79 8.50
N ALA A 154 10.84 -2.20 9.65
CA ALA A 154 12.21 -1.74 9.93
C ALA A 154 13.22 -2.88 9.84
N ILE A 155 12.96 -4.04 10.46
CA ILE A 155 13.82 -5.21 10.39
C ILE A 155 13.94 -5.73 8.95
N SER A 156 12.81 -5.80 8.24
CA SER A 156 12.74 -6.27 6.86
C SER A 156 13.58 -5.42 5.90
N VAL A 157 13.53 -4.11 6.02
CA VAL A 157 14.25 -3.18 5.16
C VAL A 157 15.74 -3.09 5.53
N TYR A 158 16.05 -2.93 6.82
CA TYR A 158 17.42 -2.64 7.24
C TYR A 158 18.30 -3.89 7.38
N LYS A 159 17.73 -5.05 7.77
CA LYS A 159 18.50 -6.26 8.05
C LYS A 159 18.45 -7.30 6.92
N THR A 160 17.28 -7.56 6.33
CA THR A 160 17.13 -8.69 5.41
C THR A 160 17.21 -8.33 3.94
N ARG A 161 17.01 -7.07 3.55
CA ARG A 161 16.94 -6.58 2.16
C ARG A 161 16.02 -7.38 1.23
N HIS A 162 15.24 -8.33 1.78
CA HIS A 162 14.31 -9.16 1.00
C HIS A 162 13.19 -8.35 0.34
N MET A 163 12.82 -7.23 0.92
CA MET A 163 11.78 -6.35 0.37
C MET A 163 12.13 -5.81 -1.02
N VAL A 164 13.41 -5.58 -1.32
CA VAL A 164 13.83 -5.07 -2.64
C VAL A 164 13.57 -6.12 -3.72
N SER A 165 13.89 -7.40 -3.47
CA SER A 165 13.65 -8.48 -4.42
C SER A 165 12.15 -8.82 -4.59
N LEU A 166 11.36 -8.70 -3.52
CA LEU A 166 9.90 -8.86 -3.59
C LEU A 166 9.25 -7.72 -4.36
N ALA A 167 9.64 -6.47 -4.12
CA ALA A 167 9.14 -5.32 -4.84
C ALA A 167 9.44 -5.42 -6.34
N GLU A 168 10.66 -5.84 -6.71
CA GLU A 168 11.01 -6.09 -8.11
C GLU A 168 10.15 -7.20 -8.74
N GLY A 169 9.87 -8.27 -7.99
CA GLY A 169 9.00 -9.36 -8.44
C GLY A 169 7.57 -8.91 -8.69
N VAL A 170 6.99 -8.14 -7.78
CA VAL A 170 5.62 -7.60 -7.87
C VAL A 170 5.50 -6.59 -9.03
N ILE A 171 6.49 -5.71 -9.18
CA ILE A 171 6.55 -4.74 -10.28
C ILE A 171 6.63 -5.47 -11.63
N LYS A 172 7.47 -6.52 -11.75
CA LYS A 172 7.58 -7.34 -12.97
C LYS A 172 6.28 -8.04 -13.32
N MET A 173 5.49 -8.46 -12.34
CA MET A 173 4.18 -9.09 -12.56
C MET A 173 3.07 -8.10 -12.89
N LYS A 174 3.35 -6.79 -12.91
CA LYS A 174 2.35 -5.71 -13.11
C LYS A 174 1.12 -5.86 -12.21
N ALA A 175 1.33 -6.37 -10.99
CA ALA A 175 0.27 -6.56 -10.03
C ALA A 175 -0.21 -5.20 -9.50
N PRO A 176 -1.53 -4.94 -9.38
CA PRO A 176 -2.10 -3.69 -8.89
C PRO A 176 -2.03 -3.62 -7.35
N LEU A 177 -0.81 -3.74 -6.79
CA LEU A 177 -0.53 -3.69 -5.34
C LEU A 177 0.21 -2.41 -4.93
N LEU A 178 0.42 -1.49 -5.86
CA LEU A 178 1.16 -0.26 -5.67
C LEU A 178 0.40 0.91 -6.29
N PHE A 179 0.39 2.04 -5.62
CA PHE A 179 0.04 3.30 -6.26
C PHE A 179 1.16 3.73 -7.21
N VAL A 180 0.78 4.20 -8.39
CA VAL A 180 1.71 4.56 -9.47
C VAL A 180 1.57 6.04 -9.80
N VAL A 181 2.53 6.85 -9.40
CA VAL A 181 2.54 8.29 -9.70
C VAL A 181 3.52 8.58 -10.84
N PRO A 182 3.05 8.88 -12.05
CA PRO A 182 3.91 9.17 -13.19
C PRO A 182 4.77 10.42 -12.98
N LYS A 183 6.00 10.40 -13.49
CA LYS A 183 6.88 11.59 -13.57
C LYS A 183 6.54 12.48 -14.76
N SER A 184 5.94 11.92 -15.82
CA SER A 184 5.56 12.64 -17.04
C SER A 184 4.12 12.27 -17.44
N ARG A 185 3.44 13.19 -18.16
CA ARG A 185 2.05 12.98 -18.62
C ARG A 185 1.92 11.87 -19.67
N ASP A 186 2.98 11.59 -20.40
CA ASP A 186 3.00 10.58 -21.47
C ASP A 186 3.36 9.17 -20.97
N TYR A 187 3.42 8.98 -19.63
CA TYR A 187 3.73 7.71 -19.04
C TYR A 187 2.57 6.72 -19.19
N SER A 188 2.86 5.52 -19.70
CA SER A 188 1.93 4.40 -19.76
C SER A 188 2.54 3.20 -19.05
N PHE A 189 1.88 2.73 -18.00
CA PHE A 189 2.28 1.55 -17.23
C PHE A 189 2.25 0.27 -18.08
N ARG A 190 1.35 0.24 -19.06
CA ARG A 190 1.22 -0.89 -20.00
C ARG A 190 2.43 -1.02 -20.93
N LYS A 191 3.01 0.11 -21.37
CA LYS A 191 4.13 0.15 -22.34
C LYS A 191 5.50 0.04 -21.68
N GLU A 192 5.59 0.19 -20.36
CA GLU A 192 6.88 0.10 -19.67
C GLU A 192 7.38 -1.34 -19.69
N HIS A 193 8.40 -1.59 -20.52
CA HIS A 193 9.18 -2.82 -20.46
C HIS A 193 10.16 -2.69 -19.31
N PHE A 194 9.88 -3.38 -18.19
CA PHE A 194 10.87 -3.53 -17.14
C PHE A 194 12.04 -4.34 -17.73
N ALA A 195 13.16 -3.65 -18.01
CA ALA A 195 14.39 -4.25 -18.52
C ALA A 195 14.89 -5.29 -17.50
N GLY A 196 14.61 -6.57 -17.78
CA GLY A 196 14.96 -7.67 -16.90
C GLY A 196 14.41 -9.03 -17.35
N SER A 197 13.89 -9.15 -18.58
CA SER A 197 13.64 -10.43 -19.22
C SER A 197 14.68 -10.62 -20.33
N GLY A 198 15.86 -11.08 -19.94
CA GLY A 198 16.81 -11.66 -20.88
C GLY A 198 16.25 -12.99 -21.37
N GLY A 199 16.12 -13.15 -22.67
CA GLY A 199 15.68 -14.35 -23.35
C GLY A 199 15.48 -14.07 -24.82
N ASP A 200 16.56 -14.04 -25.54
CA ASP A 200 16.81 -14.55 -26.88
C ASP A 200 15.62 -14.63 -27.87
N SER A 201 15.73 -13.89 -28.97
CA SER A 201 15.56 -14.41 -30.32
C SER A 201 15.40 -13.29 -31.35
N GLY A 202 16.34 -13.25 -32.30
CA GLY A 202 15.98 -13.03 -33.69
C GLY A 202 16.43 -11.74 -34.35
N SER A 203 17.62 -11.79 -34.92
CA SER A 203 18.00 -11.31 -36.27
C SER A 203 17.59 -9.89 -36.73
N GLY A 204 18.63 -9.09 -36.93
CA GLY A 204 18.60 -7.87 -37.72
C GLY A 204 20.00 -7.34 -37.94
N GLN A 205 20.65 -7.84 -38.97
CA GLN A 205 21.98 -7.57 -39.48
C GLN A 205 22.15 -6.10 -39.85
N SER A 206 23.21 -5.43 -39.40
CA SER A 206 23.94 -4.47 -40.24
C SER A 206 25.39 -4.32 -39.76
N THR A 207 26.27 -4.68 -40.65
CA THR A 207 27.71 -4.54 -40.80
C THR A 207 28.31 -3.20 -40.39
N GLY A 208 29.50 -3.23 -39.76
CA GLY A 208 30.38 -2.08 -39.62
C GLY A 208 31.57 -2.28 -38.69
N SER A 209 32.61 -2.80 -39.24
CA SER A 209 34.05 -2.82 -38.95
C SER A 209 34.61 -1.81 -37.93
N GLY A 210 35.55 -2.25 -37.08
CA GLY A 210 36.65 -1.41 -36.58
C GLY A 210 37.08 -1.66 -35.12
N SER A 211 38.05 -2.57 -34.97
CA SER A 211 39.24 -2.63 -34.10
C SER A 211 39.35 -1.92 -32.76
N ASP A 212 39.75 -2.73 -31.78
CA ASP A 212 40.76 -2.51 -30.72
C ASP A 212 40.51 -1.56 -29.54
N ALA A 213 40.41 -2.11 -28.35
CA ALA A 213 41.39 -2.07 -27.27
C ALA A 213 40.79 -2.46 -25.93
N VAL A 214 41.48 -3.40 -25.29
CA VAL A 214 41.36 -3.84 -23.89
C VAL A 214 41.55 -2.68 -22.90
N SER A 215 40.66 -2.53 -21.93
CA SER A 215 41.05 -2.16 -20.58
C SER A 215 39.94 -2.48 -19.58
N THR A 216 40.26 -3.38 -18.68
CA THR A 216 39.71 -3.70 -17.38
C THR A 216 39.42 -2.43 -16.57
N ASP A 217 38.15 -2.22 -16.16
CA ASP A 217 37.89 -1.59 -14.88
C ASP A 217 36.50 -2.02 -14.33
N SER A 218 36.58 -2.93 -13.35
CA SER A 218 35.45 -3.49 -12.62
C SER A 218 35.16 -2.61 -11.42
N SER A 219 34.34 -1.60 -11.54
CA SER A 219 33.69 -0.96 -10.40
C SER A 219 33.05 0.38 -10.77
N LYS A 220 31.89 0.37 -11.46
CA LYS A 220 31.03 1.59 -11.57
C LYS A 220 29.68 1.28 -12.24
N ASP A 221 28.87 0.37 -11.71
CA ASP A 221 27.56 0.10 -12.34
C ASP A 221 26.35 0.13 -11.39
N SER A 222 26.53 0.59 -10.12
CA SER A 222 25.43 0.66 -9.19
C SER A 222 24.70 2.01 -9.15
N SER A 223 25.18 3.03 -9.86
CA SER A 223 24.61 4.40 -9.79
C SER A 223 23.80 4.83 -11.02
N LYS A 224 23.78 4.04 -12.11
CA LYS A 224 23.08 4.41 -13.35
C LYS A 224 21.61 3.98 -13.43
N ASP A 225 21.14 3.08 -12.56
CA ASP A 225 19.77 2.57 -12.63
C ASP A 225 18.73 3.40 -11.84
N LYS A 226 19.17 4.33 -11.00
CA LYS A 226 18.27 5.23 -10.24
C LYS A 226 17.56 6.31 -11.07
N GLY A 227 17.97 6.56 -12.30
CA GLY A 227 17.43 7.61 -13.18
C GLY A 227 16.32 7.16 -14.13
N ARG A 228 16.03 5.86 -14.23
CA ARG A 228 15.23 5.30 -15.33
C ARG A 228 13.77 4.93 -14.99
N ARG A 229 13.34 4.98 -13.74
CA ARG A 229 11.93 4.72 -13.44
C ARG A 229 11.06 5.92 -13.80
N GLY A 230 10.15 5.73 -14.75
CA GLY A 230 9.23 6.77 -15.24
C GLY A 230 8.13 7.15 -14.25
N ALA A 231 8.01 6.45 -13.10
CA ALA A 231 7.02 6.68 -12.07
C ALA A 231 7.58 6.49 -10.65
N PHE A 232 6.90 7.07 -9.68
CA PHE A 232 7.05 6.77 -8.26
C PHE A 232 6.04 5.72 -7.85
N PHE A 233 6.40 4.87 -6.87
CA PHE A 233 5.55 3.79 -6.36
C PHE A 233 5.38 3.94 -4.85
N LEU A 234 4.14 3.77 -4.38
CA LEU A 234 3.78 3.71 -2.96
C LEU A 234 3.01 2.43 -2.69
N GLY A 235 3.40 1.66 -1.67
CA GLY A 235 2.69 0.44 -1.29
C GLY A 235 1.27 0.72 -0.81
N LEU A 236 0.29 -0.08 -1.24
CA LEU A 236 -1.08 0.03 -0.72
C LEU A 236 -1.12 -0.17 0.81
N GLY A 237 -0.25 -1.03 1.35
CA GLY A 237 -0.13 -1.26 2.79
C GLY A 237 0.22 -0.01 3.60
N ASP A 238 1.01 0.90 3.01
CA ASP A 238 1.41 2.16 3.67
C ASP A 238 0.22 3.12 3.84
N ALA A 239 -0.82 2.99 3.02
CA ALA A 239 -2.06 3.73 3.17
C ALA A 239 -3.06 3.00 4.09
N ILE A 240 -3.16 1.65 4.00
CA ILE A 240 -4.11 0.84 4.76
C ILE A 240 -3.80 0.87 6.25
N ILE A 241 -2.55 0.56 6.64
CA ILE A 241 -2.19 0.30 8.03
C ILE A 241 -2.43 1.52 8.94
N PRO A 242 -1.95 2.73 8.64
CA PRO A 242 -2.26 3.89 9.48
C PRO A 242 -3.75 4.24 9.46
N THR A 243 -4.48 3.99 8.34
CA THR A 243 -5.91 4.26 8.24
C THR A 243 -6.74 3.34 9.14
N ILE A 244 -6.27 2.13 9.45
CA ILE A 244 -6.94 1.24 10.42
C ILE A 244 -7.09 1.94 11.78
N LEU A 245 -6.04 2.59 12.30
CA LEU A 245 -6.12 3.32 13.56
C LEU A 245 -7.02 4.57 13.46
N VAL A 246 -7.03 5.25 12.32
CA VAL A 246 -7.94 6.39 12.08
C VAL A 246 -9.39 5.94 12.22
N ILE A 247 -9.77 4.82 11.57
CA ILE A 247 -11.14 4.29 11.61
C ILE A 247 -11.48 3.72 12.98
N SER A 248 -10.57 2.98 13.61
CA SER A 248 -10.75 2.49 14.97
C SER A 248 -11.00 3.63 15.95
N ALA A 249 -10.23 4.72 15.86
CA ALA A 249 -10.44 5.94 16.67
C ALA A 249 -11.78 6.63 16.36
N TYR A 250 -12.20 6.63 15.08
CA TYR A 250 -13.49 7.20 14.66
C TYR A 250 -14.68 6.45 15.26
N VAL A 251 -14.61 5.11 15.27
CA VAL A 251 -15.67 4.24 15.80
C VAL A 251 -15.70 4.26 17.34
N ALA A 252 -14.53 4.22 17.99
CA ALA A 252 -14.43 4.16 19.45
C ALA A 252 -14.76 5.49 20.14
N PHE A 253 -14.47 6.63 19.48
CA PHE A 253 -14.67 7.97 20.04
C PHE A 253 -15.56 8.81 19.14
N PRO A 254 -16.86 8.45 18.99
CA PRO A 254 -17.82 9.25 18.26
C PRO A 254 -18.05 10.57 19.01
N GLY A 255 -17.75 11.68 18.39
CA GLY A 255 -17.87 12.98 19.05
C GLY A 255 -18.06 14.14 18.11
N SER A 256 -18.43 15.28 18.67
CA SER A 256 -18.48 16.58 18.00
C SER A 256 -17.03 17.05 17.74
N GLY A 257 -16.48 16.66 16.63
CA GLY A 257 -15.19 17.12 16.16
C GLY A 257 -15.31 17.97 14.90
N ILE A 258 -14.23 18.09 14.16
CA ILE A 258 -14.16 18.81 12.88
C ILE A 258 -14.89 17.98 11.82
N PHE A 259 -15.97 18.53 11.23
CA PHE A 259 -16.78 17.85 10.20
C PHE A 259 -17.37 16.47 10.62
N GLY A 260 -17.72 16.29 11.89
CA GLY A 260 -18.26 15.02 12.39
C GLY A 260 -17.21 13.94 12.69
N VAL A 261 -15.93 14.26 12.54
CA VAL A 261 -14.80 13.39 12.89
C VAL A 261 -14.28 13.82 14.26
N GLY A 262 -14.27 12.89 15.23
CA GLY A 262 -13.78 13.15 16.59
C GLY A 262 -12.30 13.58 16.60
N TYR A 263 -11.88 14.36 17.58
CA TYR A 263 -10.48 14.83 17.71
C TYR A 263 -9.44 13.70 17.66
N PRO A 264 -9.64 12.49 18.28
CA PRO A 264 -8.69 11.41 18.18
C PRO A 264 -8.47 10.93 16.74
N ALA A 265 -9.53 10.76 15.97
CA ALA A 265 -9.45 10.34 14.57
C ALA A 265 -8.84 11.45 13.70
N ALA A 266 -9.24 12.71 13.87
CA ALA A 266 -8.66 13.85 13.15
C ALA A 266 -7.16 14.02 13.47
N GLY A 267 -6.77 13.85 14.73
CA GLY A 267 -5.37 13.85 15.14
C GLY A 267 -4.57 12.73 14.47
N ALA A 268 -5.12 11.51 14.42
CA ALA A 268 -4.53 10.38 13.73
C ALA A 268 -4.33 10.65 12.23
N MET A 269 -5.32 11.26 11.56
CA MET A 269 -5.18 11.66 10.14
C MET A 269 -4.04 12.65 9.94
N LEU A 270 -4.03 13.74 10.71
CA LEU A 270 -2.97 14.75 10.63
C LEU A 270 -1.59 14.16 10.93
N GLY A 271 -1.51 13.29 11.95
CA GLY A 271 -0.29 12.57 12.28
C GLY A 271 0.22 11.69 11.13
N THR A 272 -0.68 11.02 10.40
CA THR A 272 -0.31 10.25 9.20
C THR A 272 0.29 11.14 8.12
N TYR A 273 -0.30 12.31 7.86
CA TYR A 273 0.22 13.24 6.85
C TYR A 273 1.59 13.80 7.24
N LEU A 274 1.79 14.15 8.51
CA LEU A 274 3.07 14.61 9.00
C LEU A 274 4.14 13.49 8.94
N GLY A 275 3.77 12.26 9.32
CA GLY A 275 4.64 11.09 9.21
C GLY A 275 5.07 10.82 7.77
N PHE A 276 4.13 10.95 6.81
CA PHE A 276 4.44 10.81 5.39
C PHE A 276 5.36 11.92 4.87
N LEU A 277 5.12 13.18 5.24
CA LEU A 277 6.00 14.29 4.88
C LEU A 277 7.41 14.11 5.45
N LEU A 278 7.50 13.66 6.71
CA LEU A 278 8.80 13.35 7.35
C LEU A 278 9.51 12.22 6.59
N LEU A 279 8.81 11.15 6.23
CA LEU A 279 9.34 10.08 5.39
C LEU A 279 9.93 10.63 4.09
N MET A 280 9.17 11.45 3.36
CA MET A 280 9.60 12.00 2.07
C MET A 280 10.79 12.96 2.19
N THR A 281 10.91 13.69 3.28
CA THR A 281 12.07 14.57 3.51
C THR A 281 13.33 13.79 3.87
N THR A 282 13.18 12.67 4.59
CA THR A 282 14.29 11.83 5.05
C THR A 282 14.77 10.83 4.00
N SER A 283 13.85 10.36 3.12
CA SER A 283 14.12 9.31 2.11
C SER A 283 14.85 9.77 0.85
N ARG A 284 15.42 10.97 0.80
CA ARG A 284 15.99 11.53 -0.44
C ARG A 284 17.11 10.69 -1.05
N ASP A 285 17.92 10.01 -0.22
CA ASP A 285 19.17 9.38 -0.70
C ASP A 285 19.26 7.86 -0.45
N ARG A 286 18.35 7.27 0.31
CA ARG A 286 18.38 5.83 0.64
C ARG A 286 16.98 5.23 0.68
N PRO A 287 16.81 3.94 0.30
CA PRO A 287 15.57 3.23 0.54
C PRO A 287 15.32 3.14 2.04
N GLN A 288 14.15 3.61 2.48
CA GLN A 288 13.76 3.61 3.88
C GLN A 288 12.47 2.82 4.09
N ALA A 289 12.32 2.27 5.31
CA ALA A 289 11.10 1.66 5.76
C ALA A 289 10.02 2.74 5.90
N GLY A 290 8.87 2.58 5.22
CA GLY A 290 7.80 3.57 5.22
C GLY A 290 6.94 3.51 6.47
N LEU A 291 6.57 2.29 6.90
CA LEU A 291 5.67 2.07 8.03
C LEU A 291 6.13 2.65 9.36
N PRO A 292 7.43 2.63 9.75
CA PRO A 292 7.85 3.25 11.01
C PRO A 292 7.52 4.74 11.08
N PHE A 293 7.67 5.48 10.00
CA PHE A 293 7.37 6.92 9.96
C PHE A 293 5.87 7.19 9.98
N LEU A 294 5.11 6.48 9.16
CA LEU A 294 3.66 6.64 9.08
C LEU A 294 2.98 6.19 10.37
N ASN A 295 3.37 5.03 10.90
CA ASN A 295 2.77 4.48 12.11
C ASN A 295 3.14 5.33 13.35
N SER A 296 4.38 5.82 13.46
CA SER A 296 4.75 6.75 14.54
C SER A 296 3.93 8.04 14.43
N GLY A 297 3.77 8.57 13.22
CA GLY A 297 2.98 9.77 12.98
C GLY A 297 1.52 9.61 13.40
N VAL A 298 0.85 8.54 12.93
CA VAL A 298 -0.57 8.30 13.26
C VAL A 298 -0.78 8.04 14.75
N ILE A 299 0.13 7.30 15.41
CA ILE A 299 0.06 7.04 16.86
C ILE A 299 0.19 8.33 17.65
N LEU A 300 1.21 9.15 17.36
CA LEU A 300 1.40 10.44 18.04
C LEU A 300 0.23 11.39 17.79
N GLY A 301 -0.28 11.41 16.56
CA GLY A 301 -1.46 12.21 16.20
C GLY A 301 -2.73 11.76 16.93
N PHE A 302 -2.96 10.44 17.04
CA PHE A 302 -4.06 9.88 17.83
C PHE A 302 -3.97 10.29 19.31
N LEU A 303 -2.79 10.12 19.94
CA LEU A 303 -2.59 10.50 21.34
C LEU A 303 -2.77 12.01 21.55
N ALA A 304 -2.26 12.84 20.65
CA ALA A 304 -2.46 14.29 20.71
C ALA A 304 -3.95 14.66 20.57
N GLY A 305 -4.69 13.97 19.69
CA GLY A 305 -6.13 14.15 19.53
C GLY A 305 -6.92 13.74 20.79
N CYS A 306 -6.52 12.65 21.46
CA CYS A 306 -7.10 12.25 22.75
C CYS A 306 -6.84 13.29 23.83
N LEU A 307 -5.63 13.83 23.92
CA LEU A 307 -5.29 14.90 24.87
C LEU A 307 -6.10 16.16 24.59
N ALA A 308 -6.25 16.56 23.33
CA ALA A 308 -7.04 17.74 22.94
C ALA A 308 -8.54 17.57 23.27
N ALA A 309 -9.04 16.36 23.22
CA ALA A 309 -10.42 16.03 23.58
C ALA A 309 -10.62 15.84 25.10
N GLY A 310 -9.55 15.77 25.90
CA GLY A 310 -9.62 15.41 27.32
C GLY A 310 -10.06 13.96 27.58
N ILE A 311 -9.87 13.08 26.60
CA ILE A 311 -10.31 11.67 26.64
C ILE A 311 -9.09 10.80 26.95
N ARG A 312 -9.29 9.80 27.80
CA ARG A 312 -8.27 8.76 28.01
C ARG A 312 -8.23 7.86 26.79
N PRO A 313 -7.02 7.57 26.22
CA PRO A 313 -6.91 6.77 25.00
C PRO A 313 -7.27 5.28 25.21
N PHE A 314 -7.32 4.83 26.47
CA PHE A 314 -7.59 3.44 26.91
C PHE A 314 -8.35 3.43 28.22
#